data_01087b74e50743f07929414a771faba7
#
_entry.id   01087b74e50743f07929414a771faba7
#
_cell.length_a   1.000
_cell.length_b   1.000
_cell.length_c   1.000
_cell.angle_alpha   90.00
_cell.angle_beta   90.00
_cell.angle_gamma   90.00
#
_symmetry.space_group_name_H-M   'P 1'
#
loop_
_entity.id
_entity.type
_entity.pdbx_description
1 polymer ?
#
loop_
_entity_poly.entity_id
_entity_poly.type
_entity_poly.pdbx_seq_one_letter_code
_entity_poly.pdbx_strand_id
1 'polypeptide(L)'
;GGFEQALQFWKTLPSDPGAFYDTRRSLTASEISPQVTWGTNPEEVVSITGNIPRPEDIKDPARRSKTERSIEYMGLTPGSPISELEIDRVFIGSCTNARIEDLREVAKIAKGKKVAESVHAMIVPGSGLVKLQAEEEGLVEIFKEAGFDWRQEPGCSMCLAMNADKLQPGERCASTSNRNFEGRQGPGSRTHLVSPAMAAAAAIRGHLVDVREF
;
A
#
# COMPACT_ATOMS: atom_id res chain seq x y z
N GLY A 1 -7.42 2.32 -29.12
CA GLY A 1 -7.79 2.02 -27.75
C GLY A 1 -7.84 3.26 -26.89
N GLY A 2 -8.43 3.17 -25.69
CA GLY A 2 -8.57 4.32 -24.78
C GLY A 2 -7.25 5.02 -24.41
N PHE A 3 -6.14 4.29 -24.36
CA PHE A 3 -4.82 4.86 -24.08
C PHE A 3 -4.37 5.83 -25.19
N GLU A 4 -4.55 5.49 -26.46
CA GLU A 4 -4.18 6.34 -27.58
C GLU A 4 -4.98 7.65 -27.58
N GLN A 5 -6.26 7.58 -27.26
CA GLN A 5 -7.12 8.76 -27.12
C GLN A 5 -6.69 9.62 -25.94
N ALA A 6 -6.39 9.01 -24.80
CA ALA A 6 -5.87 9.71 -23.63
C ALA A 6 -4.52 10.39 -23.94
N LEU A 7 -3.61 9.70 -24.61
CA LEU A 7 -2.32 10.26 -25.01
C LEU A 7 -2.48 11.49 -25.94
N GLN A 8 -3.40 11.43 -26.92
CA GLN A 8 -3.69 12.57 -27.79
C GLN A 8 -4.26 13.74 -26.99
N PHE A 9 -5.17 13.47 -26.06
CA PHE A 9 -5.71 14.50 -25.19
C PHE A 9 -4.62 15.12 -24.29
N TRP A 10 -3.77 14.33 -23.67
CA TRP A 10 -2.70 14.84 -22.80
C TRP A 10 -1.70 15.72 -23.54
N LYS A 11 -1.44 15.44 -24.84
CA LYS A 11 -0.61 16.31 -25.69
C LYS A 11 -1.20 17.69 -25.92
N THR A 12 -2.48 17.89 -25.65
CA THR A 12 -3.15 19.21 -25.75
C THR A 12 -3.03 20.04 -24.46
N LEU A 13 -2.40 19.49 -23.41
CA LEU A 13 -2.25 20.09 -22.08
C LEU A 13 -0.80 20.52 -21.78
N PRO A 14 -0.05 21.19 -22.69
CA PRO A 14 1.27 21.69 -22.36
C PRO A 14 1.15 22.86 -21.37
N SER A 15 2.20 23.09 -20.61
CA SER A 15 2.34 24.34 -19.86
C SER A 15 2.47 25.52 -20.82
N ASP A 16 2.06 26.72 -20.37
CA ASP A 16 2.15 27.92 -21.17
C ASP A 16 3.59 28.18 -21.66
N PRO A 17 3.77 28.71 -22.90
CA PRO A 17 5.08 29.10 -23.36
C PRO A 17 5.71 30.15 -22.42
N GLY A 18 6.92 29.86 -21.95
CA GLY A 18 7.62 30.74 -21.00
C GLY A 18 7.22 30.57 -19.54
N ALA A 19 6.41 29.57 -19.19
CA ALA A 19 6.11 29.25 -17.79
C ALA A 19 7.39 29.09 -16.97
N PHE A 20 7.47 29.80 -15.84
CA PHE A 20 8.57 29.73 -14.90
C PHE A 20 8.32 28.66 -13.84
N TYR A 21 9.35 27.89 -13.53
CA TYR A 21 9.32 26.87 -12.48
C TYR A 21 10.48 27.09 -11.52
N ASP A 22 10.23 27.28 -10.24
CA ASP A 22 11.26 27.47 -9.21
C ASP A 22 12.21 26.26 -9.12
N THR A 23 11.66 25.07 -9.34
CA THR A 23 12.44 23.82 -9.29
C THR A 23 11.93 22.84 -10.33
N ARG A 24 12.84 22.20 -11.05
CA ARG A 24 12.54 21.08 -11.96
C ARG A 24 13.21 19.82 -11.44
N ARG A 25 12.51 18.70 -11.49
CA ARG A 25 13.03 17.36 -11.19
C ARG A 25 12.63 16.40 -12.30
N SER A 26 13.53 15.52 -12.68
CA SER A 26 13.25 14.45 -13.65
C SER A 26 13.53 13.11 -13.00
N LEU A 27 12.63 12.16 -13.21
CA LEU A 27 12.75 10.79 -12.75
C LEU A 27 12.47 9.86 -13.91
N THR A 28 13.26 8.82 -14.04
CA THR A 28 12.99 7.74 -14.99
C THR A 28 12.13 6.68 -14.31
N ALA A 29 11.01 6.29 -14.92
CA ALA A 29 10.06 5.36 -14.29
C ALA A 29 10.71 4.02 -13.87
N SER A 30 11.68 3.52 -14.65
CA SER A 30 12.43 2.29 -14.35
C SER A 30 13.36 2.40 -13.14
N GLU A 31 13.69 3.62 -12.69
CA GLU A 31 14.51 3.86 -11.50
C GLU A 31 13.68 3.89 -10.21
N ILE A 32 12.36 3.94 -10.34
CA ILE A 32 11.45 3.95 -9.19
C ILE A 32 11.20 2.50 -8.76
N SER A 33 11.86 2.08 -7.69
CA SER A 33 11.59 0.78 -7.05
C SER A 33 10.25 0.81 -6.30
N PRO A 34 9.60 -0.34 -6.09
CA PRO A 34 8.44 -0.43 -5.19
C PRO A 34 8.79 0.16 -3.82
N GLN A 35 7.90 1.00 -3.30
CA GLN A 35 8.12 1.74 -2.05
C GLN A 35 7.20 1.21 -0.95
N VAL A 36 7.67 1.27 0.28
CA VAL A 36 6.90 0.92 1.47
C VAL A 36 7.20 1.89 2.60
N THR A 37 6.19 2.31 3.35
CA THR A 37 6.42 3.14 4.54
C THR A 37 6.91 2.26 5.69
N TRP A 38 7.96 2.71 6.38
CA TRP A 38 8.49 2.06 7.57
C TRP A 38 8.02 2.72 8.86
N GLY A 39 7.55 3.97 8.82
CA GLY A 39 7.19 4.75 10.00
C GLY A 39 5.72 5.14 10.10
N THR A 40 5.46 6.25 10.79
CA THR A 40 4.12 6.70 11.19
C THR A 40 3.56 7.84 10.32
N ASN A 41 4.19 8.12 9.19
CA ASN A 41 3.71 9.05 8.17
C ASN A 41 4.19 8.66 6.77
N PRO A 42 3.57 9.18 5.68
CA PRO A 42 3.92 8.79 4.32
C PRO A 42 5.32 9.20 3.85
N GLU A 43 5.98 10.14 4.53
CA GLU A 43 7.35 10.56 4.20
C GLU A 43 8.40 9.55 4.70
N GLU A 44 8.03 8.76 5.69
CA GLU A 44 8.90 7.72 6.28
C GLU A 44 8.84 6.46 5.41
N VAL A 45 9.44 6.53 4.24
CA VAL A 45 9.39 5.53 3.16
C VAL A 45 10.79 5.06 2.77
N VAL A 46 10.88 3.79 2.37
CA VAL A 46 12.08 3.18 1.77
C VAL A 46 11.70 2.31 0.58
N SER A 47 12.69 2.02 -0.28
CA SER A 47 12.57 0.94 -1.26
C SER A 47 12.30 -0.39 -0.57
N ILE A 48 11.52 -1.27 -1.18
CA ILE A 48 11.30 -2.64 -0.69
C ILE A 48 12.62 -3.43 -0.54
N THR A 49 13.64 -3.07 -1.30
CA THR A 49 15.00 -3.64 -1.20
C THR A 49 15.89 -2.89 -0.20
N GLY A 50 15.35 -1.90 0.50
CA GLY A 50 16.07 -1.09 1.47
C GLY A 50 15.94 -1.60 2.90
N ASN A 51 16.61 -0.90 3.80
CA ASN A 51 16.63 -1.22 5.23
C ASN A 51 15.90 -0.15 6.05
N ILE A 52 15.41 -0.54 7.21
CA ILE A 52 14.91 0.37 8.24
C ILE A 52 16.03 1.37 8.58
N PRO A 53 15.77 2.68 8.60
CA PRO A 53 16.79 3.68 8.90
C PRO A 53 17.44 3.45 10.26
N ARG A 54 18.71 3.83 10.36
CA ARG A 54 19.45 3.87 11.62
C ARG A 54 19.40 5.29 12.18
N PRO A 55 18.83 5.53 13.36
CA PRO A 55 18.78 6.87 13.96
C PRO A 55 20.13 7.54 14.11
N GLU A 56 21.18 6.75 14.43
CA GLU A 56 22.56 7.23 14.58
C GLU A 56 23.14 7.84 13.31
N ASP A 57 22.65 7.46 12.13
CA ASP A 57 23.11 8.01 10.85
C ASP A 57 22.47 9.39 10.55
N ILE A 58 21.45 9.80 11.31
CA ILE A 58 20.71 11.05 11.11
C ILE A 58 21.39 12.18 11.89
N LYS A 59 21.93 13.17 11.17
CA LYS A 59 22.66 14.30 11.76
C LYS A 59 21.75 15.28 12.50
N ASP A 60 20.55 15.53 11.97
CA ASP A 60 19.58 16.45 12.57
C ASP A 60 18.95 15.83 13.83
N PRO A 61 19.13 16.46 15.04
CA PRO A 61 18.62 15.89 16.29
C PRO A 61 17.11 15.74 16.34
N ALA A 62 16.36 16.68 15.76
CA ALA A 62 14.90 16.65 15.78
C ALA A 62 14.39 15.50 14.89
N ARG A 63 14.98 15.35 13.70
CA ARG A 63 14.67 14.25 12.80
C ARG A 63 15.07 12.90 13.39
N ARG A 64 16.23 12.83 14.05
CA ARG A 64 16.67 11.61 14.76
C ARG A 64 15.66 11.20 15.80
N SER A 65 15.26 12.09 16.71
CA SER A 65 14.29 11.80 17.77
C SER A 65 12.91 11.40 17.22
N LYS A 66 12.47 12.01 16.10
CA LYS A 66 11.25 11.60 15.40
C LYS A 66 11.39 10.17 14.87
N THR A 67 12.52 9.84 14.23
CA THR A 67 12.80 8.50 13.69
C THR A 67 12.83 7.44 14.80
N GLU A 68 13.47 7.72 15.94
CA GLU A 68 13.49 6.84 17.10
C GLU A 68 12.08 6.49 17.58
N ARG A 69 11.23 7.50 17.75
CA ARG A 69 9.82 7.28 18.15
C ARG A 69 9.02 6.48 17.14
N SER A 70 9.19 6.76 15.85
CA SER A 70 8.50 6.00 14.79
C SER A 70 8.94 4.53 14.78
N ILE A 71 10.23 4.26 14.93
CA ILE A 71 10.79 2.90 15.01
C ILE A 71 10.25 2.16 16.24
N GLU A 72 10.24 2.81 17.40
CA GLU A 72 9.70 2.25 18.64
C GLU A 72 8.21 1.90 18.50
N TYR A 73 7.39 2.86 18.03
CA TYR A 73 5.96 2.63 17.80
C TYR A 73 5.70 1.48 16.82
N MET A 74 6.41 1.47 15.72
CA MET A 74 6.29 0.45 14.69
C MET A 74 6.94 -0.89 15.08
N GLY A 75 7.66 -0.94 16.21
CA GLY A 75 8.35 -2.16 16.68
C GLY A 75 9.34 -2.70 15.66
N LEU A 76 10.21 -1.83 15.15
CA LEU A 76 11.17 -2.16 14.10
C LEU A 76 12.59 -2.28 14.67
N THR A 77 13.44 -3.03 13.97
CA THR A 77 14.87 -3.11 14.26
C THR A 77 15.63 -2.22 13.28
N PRO A 78 16.35 -1.16 13.75
CA PRO A 78 17.15 -0.33 12.89
C PRO A 78 18.14 -1.13 12.04
N GLY A 79 18.22 -0.82 10.76
CA GLY A 79 19.14 -1.46 9.81
C GLY A 79 18.72 -2.83 9.30
N SER A 80 17.63 -3.44 9.78
CA SER A 80 17.10 -4.68 9.20
C SER A 80 16.45 -4.44 7.84
N PRO A 81 16.44 -5.44 6.93
CA PRO A 81 15.71 -5.35 5.67
C PRO A 81 14.22 -5.16 5.91
N ILE A 82 13.59 -4.24 5.15
CA ILE A 82 12.14 -4.01 5.25
C ILE A 82 11.35 -5.21 4.73
N SER A 83 11.88 -5.94 3.76
CA SER A 83 11.27 -7.14 3.16
C SER A 83 11.16 -8.34 4.09
N GLU A 84 11.87 -8.35 5.22
CA GLU A 84 11.79 -9.42 6.23
C GLU A 84 10.66 -9.21 7.25
N LEU A 85 9.94 -8.09 7.17
CA LEU A 85 8.86 -7.81 8.12
C LEU A 85 7.65 -8.71 7.85
N GLU A 86 7.39 -9.59 8.79
CA GLU A 86 6.14 -10.36 8.83
C GLU A 86 4.95 -9.44 9.03
N ILE A 87 3.81 -9.81 8.45
CA ILE A 87 2.55 -9.09 8.55
C ILE A 87 1.43 -10.00 9.06
N ASP A 88 0.54 -9.44 9.87
CA ASP A 88 -0.64 -10.14 10.40
C ASP A 88 -1.86 -9.91 9.52
N ARG A 89 -1.93 -8.74 8.92
CA ARG A 89 -3.10 -8.26 8.17
C ARG A 89 -2.72 -7.67 6.83
N VAL A 90 -3.62 -7.82 5.86
CA VAL A 90 -3.58 -7.08 4.60
C VAL A 90 -4.91 -6.37 4.41
N PHE A 91 -4.85 -5.08 4.10
CA PHE A 91 -6.01 -4.29 3.72
C PHE A 91 -5.82 -3.73 2.30
N ILE A 92 -6.65 -4.20 1.38
CA ILE A 92 -6.76 -3.66 0.01
C ILE A 92 -8.07 -2.92 -0.07
N GLY A 93 -8.02 -1.60 -0.08
CA GLY A 93 -9.18 -0.75 0.02
C GLY A 93 -8.84 0.72 -0.13
N SER A 94 -9.71 1.57 0.33
CA SER A 94 -9.70 3.02 0.24
C SER A 94 -10.24 3.57 -1.09
N CYS A 95 -10.70 4.82 -1.05
CA CYS A 95 -11.21 5.51 -2.24
C CYS A 95 -10.14 5.81 -3.30
N THR A 96 -8.87 5.73 -2.94
CA THR A 96 -7.74 6.01 -3.83
C THR A 96 -7.10 4.77 -4.44
N ASN A 97 -7.12 3.63 -3.74
CA ASN A 97 -6.37 2.42 -4.10
C ASN A 97 -7.24 1.15 -4.09
N ALA A 98 -8.52 1.28 -4.40
CA ALA A 98 -9.44 0.16 -4.64
C ALA A 98 -10.37 0.49 -5.82
N ARG A 99 -9.81 1.09 -6.87
CA ARG A 99 -10.44 1.28 -8.16
C ARG A 99 -10.39 -0.04 -8.94
N ILE A 100 -11.10 -0.12 -10.04
CA ILE A 100 -11.13 -1.37 -10.81
C ILE A 100 -9.74 -1.77 -11.34
N GLU A 101 -8.91 -0.80 -11.72
CA GLU A 101 -7.54 -1.04 -12.17
C GLU A 101 -6.69 -1.66 -11.06
N ASP A 102 -6.83 -1.16 -9.83
CA ASP A 102 -6.11 -1.68 -8.66
C ASP A 102 -6.53 -3.12 -8.37
N LEU A 103 -7.84 -3.41 -8.42
CA LEU A 103 -8.37 -4.76 -8.21
C LEU A 103 -7.93 -5.73 -9.30
N ARG A 104 -7.81 -5.28 -10.55
CA ARG A 104 -7.26 -6.10 -11.64
C ARG A 104 -5.78 -6.46 -11.40
N GLU A 105 -4.98 -5.52 -10.89
CA GLU A 105 -3.58 -5.81 -10.52
C GLU A 105 -3.50 -6.80 -9.36
N VAL A 106 -4.34 -6.64 -8.33
CA VAL A 106 -4.46 -7.60 -7.22
C VAL A 106 -4.81 -9.00 -7.75
N ALA A 107 -5.79 -9.10 -8.67
CA ALA A 107 -6.22 -10.36 -9.23
C ALA A 107 -5.12 -11.07 -10.03
N LYS A 108 -4.29 -10.32 -10.78
CA LYS A 108 -3.12 -10.89 -11.49
C LYS A 108 -2.16 -11.58 -10.53
N ILE A 109 -1.90 -10.96 -9.38
CA ILE A 109 -1.01 -11.51 -8.35
C ILE A 109 -1.66 -12.70 -7.62
N ALA A 110 -2.95 -12.62 -7.31
CA ALA A 110 -3.68 -13.59 -6.50
C ALA A 110 -4.05 -14.88 -7.25
N LYS A 111 -4.25 -14.79 -8.57
CA LYS A 111 -4.76 -15.90 -9.39
C LYS A 111 -3.92 -17.16 -9.25
N GLY A 112 -4.57 -18.27 -8.83
CA GLY A 112 -3.92 -19.56 -8.64
C GLY A 112 -3.02 -19.69 -7.43
N LYS A 113 -3.01 -18.69 -6.54
CA LYS A 113 -2.23 -18.67 -5.31
C LYS A 113 -3.14 -18.63 -4.09
N LYS A 114 -2.56 -18.75 -2.90
CA LYS A 114 -3.29 -18.71 -1.63
C LYS A 114 -2.68 -17.68 -0.68
N VAL A 115 -3.53 -17.00 0.05
CA VAL A 115 -3.14 -16.16 1.20
C VAL A 115 -2.45 -17.04 2.22
N ALA A 116 -1.35 -16.57 2.81
CA ALA A 116 -0.62 -17.27 3.86
C ALA A 116 -1.54 -17.51 5.08
N GLU A 117 -1.43 -18.66 5.71
CA GLU A 117 -2.29 -19.03 6.86
C GLU A 117 -2.14 -18.07 8.05
N SER A 118 -0.98 -17.41 8.17
CA SER A 118 -0.71 -16.42 9.21
C SER A 118 -1.37 -15.07 8.94
N VAL A 119 -1.92 -14.81 7.73
CA VAL A 119 -2.40 -13.51 7.31
C VAL A 119 -3.90 -13.49 7.13
N HIS A 120 -4.56 -12.50 7.71
CA HIS A 120 -5.93 -12.20 7.36
C HIS A 120 -5.97 -11.05 6.34
N ALA A 121 -6.27 -11.37 5.09
CA ALA A 121 -6.29 -10.41 3.98
C ALA A 121 -7.72 -10.02 3.60
N MET A 122 -8.00 -8.71 3.62
CA MET A 122 -9.31 -8.13 3.33
C MET A 122 -9.27 -7.28 2.08
N ILE A 123 -10.29 -7.39 1.23
CA ILE A 123 -10.52 -6.51 0.08
C ILE A 123 -11.85 -5.78 0.24
N VAL A 124 -11.82 -4.44 0.16
CA VAL A 124 -13.00 -3.58 0.22
C VAL A 124 -13.05 -2.74 -1.06
N PRO A 125 -14.05 -2.91 -1.94
CA PRO A 125 -14.17 -2.13 -3.16
C PRO A 125 -14.35 -0.64 -2.85
N GLY A 126 -13.74 0.23 -3.67
CA GLY A 126 -13.74 1.68 -3.44
C GLY A 126 -15.10 2.35 -3.61
N SER A 127 -16.01 1.74 -4.37
CA SER A 127 -17.39 2.21 -4.57
C SER A 127 -18.30 1.08 -5.02
N GLY A 128 -19.62 1.34 -5.00
CA GLY A 128 -20.64 0.38 -5.50
C GLY A 128 -20.45 0.06 -6.99
N LEU A 129 -20.06 1.04 -7.81
CA LEU A 129 -19.80 0.81 -9.25
C LEU A 129 -18.56 -0.08 -9.46
N VAL A 130 -17.49 0.15 -8.70
CA VAL A 130 -16.29 -0.71 -8.75
C VAL A 130 -16.64 -2.13 -8.30
N LYS A 131 -17.47 -2.28 -7.27
CA LYS A 131 -17.94 -3.60 -6.82
C LYS A 131 -18.64 -4.35 -7.94
N LEU A 132 -19.66 -3.74 -8.55
CA LEU A 132 -20.43 -4.35 -9.64
C LEU A 132 -19.50 -4.75 -10.81
N GLN A 133 -18.61 -3.88 -11.20
CA GLN A 133 -17.67 -4.17 -12.27
C GLN A 133 -16.70 -5.31 -11.91
N ALA A 134 -16.21 -5.38 -10.67
CA ALA A 134 -15.36 -6.47 -10.22
C ALA A 134 -16.08 -7.83 -10.22
N GLU A 135 -17.38 -7.83 -9.88
CA GLU A 135 -18.25 -9.01 -9.95
C GLU A 135 -18.48 -9.44 -11.42
N GLU A 136 -18.79 -8.49 -12.30
CA GLU A 136 -18.97 -8.77 -13.74
C GLU A 136 -17.71 -9.30 -14.42
N GLU A 137 -16.52 -8.83 -14.01
CA GLU A 137 -15.23 -9.27 -14.54
C GLU A 137 -14.73 -10.59 -13.91
N GLY A 138 -15.45 -11.18 -12.94
CA GLY A 138 -15.06 -12.42 -12.25
C GLY A 138 -13.85 -12.27 -11.33
N LEU A 139 -13.52 -11.04 -10.91
CA LEU A 139 -12.37 -10.81 -10.02
C LEU A 139 -12.65 -11.33 -8.60
N VAL A 140 -13.90 -11.27 -8.17
CA VAL A 140 -14.33 -11.67 -6.82
C VAL A 140 -14.11 -13.16 -6.58
N GLU A 141 -14.35 -13.99 -7.59
CA GLU A 141 -14.07 -15.43 -7.55
C GLU A 141 -12.58 -15.69 -7.35
N ILE A 142 -11.72 -14.99 -8.08
CA ILE A 142 -10.25 -15.09 -7.92
C ILE A 142 -9.84 -14.73 -6.48
N PHE A 143 -10.40 -13.67 -5.91
CA PHE A 143 -10.08 -13.25 -4.55
C PHE A 143 -10.52 -14.28 -3.51
N LYS A 144 -11.75 -14.77 -3.62
CA LYS A 144 -12.29 -15.79 -2.71
C LYS A 144 -11.52 -17.11 -2.83
N GLU A 145 -11.21 -17.54 -4.05
CA GLU A 145 -10.40 -18.74 -4.29
C GLU A 145 -9.00 -18.59 -3.68
N ALA A 146 -8.40 -17.41 -3.74
CA ALA A 146 -7.13 -17.14 -3.12
C ALA A 146 -7.19 -17.03 -1.59
N GLY A 147 -8.38 -16.89 -0.99
CA GLY A 147 -8.58 -16.78 0.45
C GLY A 147 -8.64 -15.34 0.98
N PHE A 148 -8.86 -14.37 0.10
CA PHE A 148 -9.15 -12.99 0.55
C PHE A 148 -10.60 -12.88 1.05
N ASP A 149 -10.79 -12.13 2.14
CA ASP A 149 -12.10 -11.72 2.63
C ASP A 149 -12.64 -10.55 1.80
N TRP A 150 -13.50 -10.87 0.83
CA TRP A 150 -14.17 -9.87 0.00
C TRP A 150 -15.34 -9.26 0.73
N ARG A 151 -15.31 -7.93 0.93
CA ARG A 151 -16.40 -7.20 1.58
C ARG A 151 -17.48 -6.80 0.60
N GLN A 152 -18.75 -7.03 0.99
CA GLN A 152 -19.91 -6.69 0.16
C GLN A 152 -20.22 -5.19 0.19
N GLU A 153 -19.94 -4.52 1.30
CA GLU A 153 -20.17 -3.10 1.49
C GLU A 153 -18.94 -2.31 1.06
N PRO A 154 -19.03 -1.50 -0.01
CA PRO A 154 -17.95 -0.64 -0.45
C PRO A 154 -17.74 0.51 0.53
N GLY A 155 -16.50 0.98 0.67
CA GLY A 155 -16.22 2.17 1.46
C GLY A 155 -14.90 2.15 2.22
N CYS A 156 -14.86 2.88 3.33
CA CYS A 156 -13.62 3.12 4.06
C CYS A 156 -13.20 1.99 5.00
N SER A 157 -14.14 1.27 5.63
CA SER A 157 -13.88 0.13 6.51
C SER A 157 -12.60 0.30 7.38
N MET A 158 -11.67 -0.65 7.34
CA MET A 158 -10.41 -0.61 8.10
C MET A 158 -9.54 0.63 7.81
N CYS A 159 -9.70 1.28 6.66
CA CYS A 159 -8.93 2.49 6.34
C CYS A 159 -9.01 3.58 7.42
N LEU A 160 -10.11 3.65 8.17
CA LEU A 160 -10.38 4.64 9.22
C LEU A 160 -10.58 4.02 10.60
N ALA A 161 -10.66 2.72 10.72
CA ALA A 161 -11.00 1.99 11.96
C ALA A 161 -12.32 2.47 12.63
N MET A 162 -13.29 2.92 11.82
CA MET A 162 -14.56 3.47 12.31
C MET A 162 -15.64 2.40 12.56
N ASN A 163 -15.36 1.16 12.26
CA ASN A 163 -16.24 0.01 12.45
C ASN A 163 -15.50 -1.14 13.15
N ALA A 164 -16.08 -2.35 13.12
CA ALA A 164 -15.45 -3.53 13.70
C ALA A 164 -14.17 -3.97 12.96
N ASP A 165 -14.00 -3.56 11.70
CA ASP A 165 -12.81 -3.86 10.90
C ASP A 165 -11.65 -2.94 11.31
N LYS A 166 -10.98 -3.29 12.39
CA LYS A 166 -9.82 -2.56 12.89
C LYS A 166 -8.74 -3.52 13.36
N LEU A 167 -7.51 -3.05 13.35
CA LEU A 167 -6.37 -3.78 13.87
C LEU A 167 -6.38 -3.78 15.40
N GLN A 168 -5.88 -4.86 15.97
CA GLN A 168 -5.56 -4.92 17.39
C GLN A 168 -4.21 -4.22 17.66
N PRO A 169 -3.97 -3.78 18.91
CA PRO A 169 -2.67 -3.22 19.28
C PRO A 169 -1.52 -4.19 18.96
N GLY A 170 -0.50 -3.68 18.28
CA GLY A 170 0.67 -4.46 17.86
C GLY A 170 0.52 -5.17 16.52
N GLU A 171 -0.69 -5.42 16.01
CA GLU A 171 -0.87 -6.02 14.68
C GLU A 171 -0.26 -5.13 13.58
N ARG A 172 0.41 -5.79 12.64
CA ARG A 172 1.09 -5.19 11.50
C ARG A 172 0.30 -5.41 10.22
N CYS A 173 0.03 -4.34 9.50
CA CYS A 173 -0.77 -4.38 8.27
C CYS A 173 -0.01 -3.82 7.07
N ALA A 174 0.04 -4.58 5.98
CA ALA A 174 0.33 -4.06 4.65
C ALA A 174 -0.98 -3.49 4.07
N SER A 175 -1.02 -2.17 3.85
CA SER A 175 -2.27 -1.45 3.59
C SER A 175 -2.18 -0.55 2.36
N THR A 176 -3.24 -0.55 1.56
CA THR A 176 -3.40 0.39 0.44
C THR A 176 -4.10 1.69 0.86
N SER A 177 -4.23 1.95 2.14
CA SER A 177 -4.69 3.24 2.68
C SER A 177 -3.80 4.39 2.20
N ASN A 178 -4.29 5.62 2.32
CA ASN A 178 -3.53 6.82 1.92
C ASN A 178 -2.86 7.54 3.11
N ARG A 179 -2.97 7.02 4.32
CA ARG A 179 -2.38 7.56 5.56
C ARG A 179 -2.07 6.43 6.54
N ASN A 180 -1.01 6.61 7.32
CA ASN A 180 -0.52 5.62 8.29
C ASN A 180 -0.09 6.24 9.64
N PHE A 181 -0.67 7.38 10.03
CA PHE A 181 -0.39 7.95 11.35
C PHE A 181 -0.80 6.97 12.48
N GLU A 182 -0.21 7.14 13.64
CA GLU A 182 -0.47 6.32 14.82
C GLU A 182 -1.97 6.15 15.10
N GLY A 183 -2.42 4.91 15.22
CA GLY A 183 -3.81 4.58 15.47
C GLY A 183 -4.75 4.67 14.27
N ARG A 184 -4.27 4.96 13.05
CA ARG A 184 -5.11 5.13 11.86
C ARG A 184 -6.04 3.95 11.60
N GLN A 185 -5.54 2.72 11.73
CA GLN A 185 -6.30 1.49 11.51
C GLN A 185 -6.69 0.79 12.83
N GLY A 186 -6.56 1.47 13.95
CA GLY A 186 -6.85 1.00 15.29
C GLY A 186 -5.78 1.44 16.30
N PRO A 187 -6.12 1.61 17.59
CA PRO A 187 -5.15 1.99 18.61
C PRO A 187 -3.96 1.04 18.66
N GLY A 188 -2.74 1.55 18.60
CA GLY A 188 -1.51 0.75 18.63
C GLY A 188 -1.24 -0.08 17.38
N SER A 189 -1.99 0.13 16.29
CA SER A 189 -1.78 -0.57 15.00
C SER A 189 -0.53 -0.09 14.28
N ARG A 190 0.12 -1.01 13.54
CA ARG A 190 1.34 -0.78 12.77
C ARG A 190 1.04 -0.89 11.28
N THR A 191 0.87 0.26 10.62
CA THR A 191 0.44 0.32 9.22
C THR A 191 1.59 0.65 8.29
N HIS A 192 1.86 -0.22 7.32
CA HIS A 192 2.77 0.01 6.20
C HIS A 192 1.97 0.30 4.93
N LEU A 193 2.17 1.48 4.33
CA LEU A 193 1.55 1.81 3.06
C LEU A 193 2.31 1.12 1.93
N VAL A 194 1.56 0.44 1.08
CA VAL A 194 2.07 -0.30 -0.07
C VAL A 194 1.12 -0.14 -1.27
N SER A 195 1.59 -0.48 -2.47
CA SER A 195 0.70 -0.55 -3.64
C SER A 195 -0.25 -1.76 -3.55
N PRO A 196 -1.38 -1.75 -4.29
CA PRO A 196 -2.29 -2.90 -4.35
C PRO A 196 -1.61 -4.22 -4.72
N ALA A 197 -0.71 -4.20 -5.70
CA ALA A 197 0.07 -5.36 -6.09
C ALA A 197 1.00 -5.87 -4.96
N MET A 198 1.70 -4.95 -4.27
CA MET A 198 2.54 -5.30 -3.11
C MET A 198 1.71 -5.84 -1.95
N ALA A 199 0.53 -5.29 -1.69
CA ALA A 199 -0.38 -5.81 -0.66
C ALA A 199 -0.81 -7.25 -0.96
N ALA A 200 -1.17 -7.53 -2.22
CA ALA A 200 -1.52 -8.89 -2.65
C ALA A 200 -0.34 -9.87 -2.51
N ALA A 201 0.86 -9.45 -2.94
CA ALA A 201 2.06 -10.25 -2.82
C ALA A 201 2.40 -10.54 -1.34
N ALA A 202 2.29 -9.52 -0.48
CA ALA A 202 2.50 -9.66 0.96
C ALA A 202 1.47 -10.59 1.61
N ALA A 203 0.20 -10.55 1.20
CA ALA A 203 -0.83 -11.47 1.66
C ALA A 203 -0.45 -12.94 1.39
N ILE A 204 0.12 -13.22 0.23
CA ILE A 204 0.48 -14.58 -0.19
C ILE A 204 1.77 -15.06 0.49
N ARG A 205 2.74 -14.17 0.72
CA ARG A 205 4.03 -14.53 1.31
C ARG A 205 4.05 -14.50 2.85
N GLY A 206 3.14 -13.76 3.49
CA GLY A 206 3.12 -13.56 4.94
C GLY A 206 4.08 -12.47 5.43
N HIS A 207 4.83 -11.83 4.53
CA HIS A 207 5.77 -10.74 4.83
C HIS A 207 5.82 -9.75 3.68
N LEU A 208 6.40 -8.58 3.89
CA LEU A 208 6.64 -7.62 2.83
C LEU A 208 7.60 -8.21 1.78
N VAL A 209 7.33 -8.02 0.50
CA VAL A 209 8.07 -8.65 -0.59
C VAL A 209 8.12 -7.75 -1.82
N ASP A 210 9.18 -7.86 -2.60
CA ASP A 210 9.28 -7.19 -3.89
C ASP A 210 8.35 -7.86 -4.91
N VAL A 211 7.31 -7.12 -5.32
CA VAL A 211 6.33 -7.63 -6.28
C VAL A 211 6.92 -7.93 -7.65
N ARG A 212 8.09 -7.39 -7.98
CA ARG A 212 8.80 -7.66 -9.24
C ARG A 212 9.39 -9.07 -9.30
N GLU A 213 9.50 -9.75 -8.16
CA GLU A 213 9.97 -11.14 -8.04
C GLU A 213 8.82 -12.15 -8.00
N PHE A 214 7.57 -11.71 -8.29
CA PHE A 214 6.34 -12.48 -8.13
C PHE A 214 5.81 -12.97 -9.49
#